data_d2b9f08cdb0a8fa672fb6b78c152db6c
#
_entry.id   d2b9f08cdb0a8fa672fb6b78c152db6c
#
_cell.length_a   1.000
_cell.length_b   1.000
_cell.length_c   1.000
_cell.angle_alpha   90.00
_cell.angle_beta   90.00
_cell.angle_gamma   90.00
#
_symmetry.space_group_name_H-M   'P 1'
#
loop_
_entity.id
_entity.type
_entity.pdbx_description
1 polymer ?
#
loop_
_entity_poly.entity_id
_entity_poly.type
_entity_poly.pdbx_seq_one_letter_code
_entity_poly.pdbx_strand_id
1 'polypeptide(L)'
;MINFEIKIMKKNLRLTLCTLSVLFASNSVIAGDWSSTITGASDYTFNGISQTDNDFALQASLDYSNSKTNWYAGSWASNVDFSDGTDTEVDVYFGRTFSLTDAVSLDVGIAYYSYYGGDDSSDLNYPEAYTKFGFDNALGTTEFNFWYSWDYAGQDEKHTITTLSHTFEVAENHDISVSYTVSNYVGGDVKWDETNSSYHHYEIAYSTSLSGFDLSIAAEDTSIDSDTSDERIAFSVSRTFDL
;
A
#
# COMPACT_ATOMS: atom_id res chain seq x y z
N MET A 1 7.93 7.05 49.65
CA MET A 1 8.78 6.72 48.49
C MET A 1 8.04 5.68 47.68
N ILE A 2 7.35 6.10 46.65
CA ILE A 2 6.57 5.25 45.76
C ILE A 2 7.44 5.12 44.49
N ASN A 3 7.99 3.93 44.27
CA ASN A 3 8.73 3.61 43.04
C ASN A 3 7.75 3.43 41.90
N PHE A 4 7.77 4.33 40.94
CA PHE A 4 7.15 4.13 39.63
C PHE A 4 8.15 3.36 38.77
N GLU A 5 7.93 2.06 38.60
CA GLU A 5 8.55 1.31 37.51
C GLU A 5 7.88 1.68 36.19
N ILE A 6 8.59 2.40 35.35
CA ILE A 6 8.19 2.66 33.95
C ILE A 6 8.43 1.37 33.19
N LYS A 7 7.35 0.61 32.96
CA LYS A 7 7.34 -0.54 32.07
C LYS A 7 7.41 -0.03 30.64
N ILE A 8 8.59 -0.04 30.04
CA ILE A 8 8.76 0.26 28.61
C ILE A 8 8.10 -0.88 27.84
N MET A 9 6.87 -0.66 27.39
CA MET A 9 6.21 -1.52 26.41
C MET A 9 6.94 -1.33 25.09
N LYS A 10 7.53 -2.41 24.58
CA LYS A 10 8.06 -2.45 23.20
C LYS A 10 6.88 -2.26 22.27
N LYS A 11 6.78 -1.07 21.68
CA LYS A 11 5.78 -0.72 20.68
C LYS A 11 6.13 -1.45 19.38
N ASN A 12 5.29 -2.36 18.96
CA ASN A 12 5.43 -3.02 17.67
C ASN A 12 5.15 -1.99 16.58
N LEU A 13 6.10 -1.79 15.70
CA LEU A 13 6.02 -0.90 14.54
C LEU A 13 4.93 -1.45 13.59
N ARG A 14 3.80 -0.77 13.51
CA ARG A 14 2.75 -1.07 12.51
C ARG A 14 2.96 -0.13 11.33
N LEU A 15 3.41 -0.65 10.20
CA LEU A 15 3.41 0.09 8.94
C LEU A 15 1.99 0.08 8.38
N THR A 16 1.37 1.24 8.31
CA THR A 16 0.12 1.43 7.58
C THR A 16 0.49 1.85 6.16
N LEU A 17 0.24 1.02 5.18
CA LEU A 17 0.38 1.34 3.76
C LEU A 17 -0.97 1.79 3.22
N CYS A 18 -1.05 3.01 2.75
CA CYS A 18 -2.02 3.39 1.73
C CYS A 18 -1.53 2.81 0.40
N THR A 19 -2.39 2.08 -0.27
CA THR A 19 -2.17 1.41 -1.56
C THR A 19 -1.09 0.30 -1.54
N LEU A 20 -1.49 -0.86 -1.54
CA LEU A 20 -0.91 -2.18 -1.28
C LEU A 20 -0.77 -2.42 0.22
N SER A 21 -1.91 -2.69 0.89
CA SER A 21 -1.96 -2.92 2.33
C SER A 21 -1.41 -4.30 2.66
N VAL A 22 -0.08 -4.42 2.71
CA VAL A 22 0.53 -5.55 3.40
C VAL A 22 0.62 -5.18 4.87
N LEU A 23 -0.41 -5.55 5.64
CA LEU A 23 -0.43 -5.40 7.10
C LEU A 23 0.50 -6.45 7.71
N PHE A 24 1.70 -6.04 8.12
CA PHE A 24 2.52 -6.88 8.98
C PHE A 24 2.00 -6.84 10.42
N ALA A 25 1.16 -7.81 10.80
CA ALA A 25 0.89 -8.08 12.19
C ALA A 25 2.16 -8.71 12.79
N SER A 26 2.92 -7.94 13.58
CA SER A 26 4.09 -8.43 14.27
C SER A 26 3.72 -9.30 15.47
N ASN A 27 3.73 -10.62 15.27
CA ASN A 27 3.96 -11.56 16.36
C ASN A 27 5.38 -12.08 16.26
N SER A 28 6.11 -11.96 17.36
CA SER A 28 7.50 -12.29 17.52
C SER A 28 7.80 -13.72 17.10
N VAL A 29 8.79 -13.90 16.19
CA VAL A 29 9.84 -14.79 16.32
C VAL A 29 10.35 -15.66 15.23
N ILE A 30 11.41 -16.12 15.12
CA ILE A 30 12.21 -17.19 14.49
C ILE A 30 12.44 -16.97 12.99
N ALA A 31 13.69 -17.06 12.63
CA ALA A 31 14.31 -16.92 11.32
C ALA A 31 13.44 -17.30 10.11
N GLY A 32 12.76 -16.29 9.55
CA GLY A 32 12.01 -16.39 8.31
C GLY A 32 10.58 -16.90 8.49
N ASP A 33 9.63 -15.98 8.61
CA ASP A 33 8.20 -16.29 8.79
C ASP A 33 7.48 -16.10 7.46
N TRP A 34 6.62 -17.05 7.15
CA TRP A 34 5.68 -16.96 6.05
C TRP A 34 4.31 -16.55 6.56
N SER A 35 3.64 -15.68 5.84
CA SER A 35 2.25 -15.33 6.08
C SER A 35 1.47 -15.25 4.77
N SER A 36 0.15 -15.35 4.87
CA SER A 36 -0.76 -15.16 3.76
C SER A 36 -1.92 -14.30 4.22
N THR A 37 -2.29 -13.29 3.43
CA THR A 37 -3.45 -12.44 3.69
C THR A 37 -4.48 -12.62 2.61
N ILE A 38 -5.76 -12.69 3.01
CA ILE A 38 -6.90 -12.66 2.09
C ILE A 38 -7.71 -11.42 2.41
N THR A 39 -8.05 -10.62 1.39
CA THR A 39 -8.82 -9.39 1.51
C THR A 39 -10.02 -9.42 0.56
N GLY A 40 -11.18 -9.04 1.07
CA GLY A 40 -12.33 -8.66 0.26
C GLY A 40 -12.53 -7.14 0.38
N ALA A 41 -12.60 -6.44 -0.73
CA ALA A 41 -12.81 -5.00 -0.77
C ALA A 41 -14.00 -4.65 -1.68
N SER A 42 -14.70 -3.56 -1.36
CA SER A 42 -15.80 -3.08 -2.20
C SER A 42 -15.33 -2.55 -3.55
N ASP A 43 -14.07 -2.13 -3.63
CA ASP A 43 -13.37 -1.65 -4.81
C ASP A 43 -11.86 -1.81 -4.57
N TYR A 44 -11.09 -2.08 -5.60
CA TYR A 44 -9.63 -1.98 -5.56
C TYR A 44 -9.21 -0.67 -6.19
N THR A 45 -8.70 0.25 -5.38
CA THR A 45 -8.18 1.54 -5.87
C THR A 45 -6.66 1.59 -5.79
N PHE A 46 -6.04 2.14 -6.82
CA PHE A 46 -4.61 2.45 -6.87
C PHE A 46 -4.43 3.96 -7.03
N ASN A 47 -3.97 4.62 -5.95
CA ASN A 47 -3.86 6.08 -5.87
C ASN A 47 -5.17 6.80 -6.24
N GLY A 48 -6.31 6.28 -5.76
CA GLY A 48 -7.64 6.83 -5.99
C GLY A 48 -8.28 6.47 -7.33
N ILE A 49 -7.63 5.64 -8.16
CA ILE A 49 -8.21 5.15 -9.41
C ILE A 49 -8.66 3.70 -9.22
N SER A 50 -9.93 3.41 -9.48
CA SER A 50 -10.45 2.04 -9.43
C SER A 50 -9.77 1.16 -10.46
N GLN A 51 -9.36 -0.02 -10.03
CA GLN A 51 -8.79 -1.07 -10.85
C GLN A 51 -9.82 -2.16 -11.16
N THR A 52 -10.98 -2.12 -10.51
CA THR A 52 -12.07 -3.10 -10.67
C THR A 52 -13.35 -2.49 -11.26
N ASP A 53 -13.23 -1.34 -11.94
CA ASP A 53 -14.37 -0.57 -12.50
C ASP A 53 -15.47 -0.29 -11.45
N ASN A 54 -15.06 0.07 -10.24
CA ASN A 54 -15.89 0.33 -9.06
C ASN A 54 -16.65 -0.91 -8.53
N ASP A 55 -16.15 -2.11 -8.81
CA ASP A 55 -16.74 -3.38 -8.39
C ASP A 55 -15.85 -4.09 -7.35
N PHE A 56 -16.39 -5.17 -6.79
CA PHE A 56 -15.77 -5.95 -5.73
C PHE A 56 -14.39 -6.52 -6.14
N ALA A 57 -13.42 -6.40 -5.23
CA ALA A 57 -12.10 -7.01 -5.32
C ALA A 57 -11.92 -8.16 -4.32
N LEU A 58 -11.35 -9.27 -4.81
CA LEU A 58 -10.81 -10.34 -3.99
C LEU A 58 -9.30 -10.38 -4.17
N GLN A 59 -8.57 -10.18 -3.08
CA GLN A 59 -7.12 -10.05 -3.09
C GLN A 59 -6.49 -11.11 -2.18
N ALA A 60 -5.29 -11.55 -2.53
CA ALA A 60 -4.51 -12.47 -1.70
C ALA A 60 -3.02 -12.14 -1.78
N SER A 61 -2.29 -12.35 -0.68
CA SER A 61 -0.83 -12.27 -0.66
C SER A 61 -0.20 -13.51 -0.06
N LEU A 62 1.07 -13.72 -0.41
CA LEU A 62 1.98 -14.66 0.24
C LEU A 62 3.29 -13.93 0.50
N ASP A 63 3.67 -13.83 1.77
CA ASP A 63 4.75 -13.00 2.26
C ASP A 63 5.78 -13.82 3.00
N TYR A 64 7.04 -13.49 2.80
CA TYR A 64 8.18 -13.97 3.57
C TYR A 64 8.93 -12.82 4.19
N SER A 65 9.21 -12.88 5.49
CA SER A 65 10.04 -11.92 6.19
C SER A 65 11.14 -12.60 7.00
N ASN A 66 12.29 -11.94 7.14
CA ASN A 66 13.40 -12.42 7.94
C ASN A 66 13.80 -11.38 8.97
N SER A 67 13.41 -11.58 10.22
CA SER A 67 13.63 -10.65 11.33
C SER A 67 15.12 -10.43 11.70
N LYS A 68 16.05 -11.31 11.27
CA LYS A 68 17.48 -11.18 11.53
C LYS A 68 18.18 -10.29 10.52
N THR A 69 17.71 -10.32 9.28
CA THR A 69 18.35 -9.59 8.18
C THR A 69 17.49 -8.43 7.69
N ASN A 70 16.23 -8.38 8.12
CA ASN A 70 15.19 -7.43 7.71
C ASN A 70 14.90 -7.44 6.19
N TRP A 71 15.27 -8.53 5.51
CA TRP A 71 14.85 -8.77 4.13
C TRP A 71 13.46 -9.37 4.09
N TYR A 72 12.70 -8.98 3.10
CA TYR A 72 11.39 -9.56 2.81
C TYR A 72 11.20 -9.75 1.30
N ALA A 73 10.31 -10.64 0.96
CA ALA A 73 9.83 -10.87 -0.41
C ALA A 73 8.37 -11.33 -0.33
N GLY A 74 7.61 -11.08 -1.37
CA GLY A 74 6.25 -11.55 -1.43
C GLY A 74 5.67 -11.51 -2.83
N SER A 75 4.45 -12.01 -2.90
CA SER A 75 3.58 -11.88 -4.06
C SER A 75 2.19 -11.48 -3.61
N TRP A 76 1.49 -10.76 -4.45
CA TRP A 76 0.11 -10.35 -4.24
C TRP A 76 -0.66 -10.51 -5.54
N ALA A 77 -1.98 -10.74 -5.46
CA ALA A 77 -2.85 -10.85 -6.61
C ALA A 77 -4.23 -10.28 -6.31
N SER A 78 -4.88 -9.74 -7.34
CA SER A 78 -6.26 -9.27 -7.33
C SER A 78 -6.95 -9.53 -8.66
N ASN A 79 -8.27 -9.62 -8.64
CA ASN A 79 -9.01 -9.32 -9.86
C ASN A 79 -8.91 -7.83 -10.16
N VAL A 80 -8.89 -7.50 -11.43
CA VAL A 80 -9.04 -6.16 -12.01
C VAL A 80 -10.10 -6.22 -13.12
N ASP A 81 -10.57 -5.07 -13.59
CA ASP A 81 -11.49 -5.00 -14.74
C ASP A 81 -11.07 -3.84 -15.64
N PHE A 82 -10.25 -4.14 -16.64
CA PHE A 82 -9.83 -3.17 -17.63
C PHE A 82 -10.58 -3.40 -18.95
N SER A 83 -10.87 -2.33 -19.65
CA SER A 83 -11.69 -2.36 -20.88
C SER A 83 -11.07 -3.18 -22.03
N ASP A 84 -9.80 -3.58 -21.93
CA ASP A 84 -9.09 -4.40 -22.89
C ASP A 84 -9.21 -5.92 -22.64
N GLY A 85 -9.94 -6.30 -21.57
CA GLY A 85 -10.14 -7.68 -21.14
C GLY A 85 -9.11 -8.19 -20.13
N THR A 86 -8.23 -7.33 -19.64
CA THR A 86 -7.35 -7.64 -18.51
C THR A 86 -8.20 -7.80 -17.24
N ASP A 87 -8.11 -8.96 -16.59
CA ASP A 87 -8.98 -9.33 -15.46
C ASP A 87 -8.21 -9.72 -14.19
N THR A 88 -6.89 -9.86 -14.26
CA THR A 88 -6.05 -10.32 -13.14
C THR A 88 -4.75 -9.53 -13.08
N GLU A 89 -4.39 -9.08 -11.89
CA GLU A 89 -3.09 -8.51 -11.54
C GLU A 89 -2.34 -9.44 -10.60
N VAL A 90 -1.05 -9.64 -10.84
CA VAL A 90 -0.14 -10.39 -9.96
C VAL A 90 1.16 -9.62 -9.82
N ASP A 91 1.52 -9.33 -8.58
CA ASP A 91 2.72 -8.59 -8.24
C ASP A 91 3.71 -9.47 -7.51
N VAL A 92 4.98 -9.19 -7.72
CA VAL A 92 6.06 -9.72 -6.91
C VAL A 92 6.92 -8.57 -6.39
N TYR A 93 7.38 -8.67 -5.15
CA TYR A 93 8.18 -7.64 -4.54
C TYR A 93 9.28 -8.21 -3.66
N PHE A 94 10.33 -7.40 -3.51
CA PHE A 94 11.48 -7.72 -2.68
C PHE A 94 12.06 -6.45 -2.10
N GLY A 95 12.41 -6.46 -0.81
CA GLY A 95 12.90 -5.26 -0.15
C GLY A 95 13.62 -5.54 1.15
N ARG A 96 14.04 -4.44 1.79
CA ARG A 96 14.70 -4.47 3.07
C ARG A 96 14.35 -3.25 3.91
N THR A 97 14.06 -3.50 5.20
CA THR A 97 13.84 -2.44 6.18
C THR A 97 15.11 -2.14 6.99
N PHE A 98 15.26 -0.88 7.39
CA PHE A 98 16.36 -0.40 8.23
C PHE A 98 15.77 0.47 9.36
N SER A 99 16.13 0.16 10.61
CA SER A 99 15.88 1.06 11.74
C SER A 99 17.03 2.06 11.78
N LEU A 100 16.77 3.31 11.34
CA LEU A 100 17.79 4.37 11.34
C LEU A 100 17.98 4.93 12.75
N THR A 101 16.88 5.05 13.50
CA THR A 101 16.84 5.38 14.93
C THR A 101 15.67 4.61 15.58
N ASP A 102 15.44 4.82 16.88
CA ASP A 102 14.28 4.24 17.57
C ASP A 102 12.92 4.78 17.04
N ALA A 103 12.93 5.93 16.38
CA ALA A 103 11.74 6.62 15.88
C ALA A 103 11.73 6.78 14.34
N VAL A 104 12.79 6.34 13.64
CA VAL A 104 12.89 6.53 12.18
C VAL A 104 13.25 5.22 11.52
N SER A 105 12.42 4.81 10.58
CA SER A 105 12.64 3.64 9.71
C SER A 105 12.81 4.06 8.26
N LEU A 106 13.51 3.21 7.51
CA LEU A 106 13.65 3.30 6.06
C LEU A 106 13.35 1.92 5.47
N ASP A 107 12.48 1.86 4.49
CA ASP A 107 12.25 0.68 3.66
C ASP A 107 12.64 0.98 2.22
N VAL A 108 13.37 0.07 1.57
CA VAL A 108 13.75 0.15 0.16
C VAL A 108 13.47 -1.16 -0.53
N GLY A 109 12.95 -1.11 -1.73
CA GLY A 109 12.63 -2.31 -2.48
C GLY A 109 12.29 -2.05 -3.94
N ILE A 110 11.93 -3.14 -4.59
CA ILE A 110 11.42 -3.17 -5.95
C ILE A 110 10.14 -3.99 -5.98
N ALA A 111 9.23 -3.63 -6.89
CA ALA A 111 8.03 -4.38 -7.24
C ALA A 111 7.97 -4.57 -8.75
N TYR A 112 7.33 -5.63 -9.17
CA TYR A 112 7.00 -5.89 -10.58
C TYR A 112 5.53 -6.26 -10.65
N TYR A 113 4.79 -5.47 -11.40
CA TYR A 113 3.36 -5.62 -11.65
C TYR A 113 3.17 -6.39 -12.95
N SER A 114 2.31 -7.37 -12.95
CA SER A 114 2.02 -8.19 -14.12
C SER A 114 0.52 -8.44 -14.28
N TYR A 115 0.04 -8.31 -15.51
CA TYR A 115 -1.37 -8.32 -15.85
C TYR A 115 -1.70 -9.47 -16.81
N TYR A 116 -2.90 -10.04 -16.65
CA TYR A 116 -3.37 -11.22 -17.37
C TYR A 116 -4.85 -11.09 -17.73
N GLY A 117 -5.32 -11.94 -18.68
CA GLY A 117 -6.72 -12.07 -19.08
C GLY A 117 -6.96 -11.68 -20.54
N GLY A 118 -6.62 -10.48 -20.95
CA GLY A 118 -6.69 -10.01 -22.32
C GLY A 118 -5.50 -10.45 -23.19
N ASP A 119 -5.64 -10.33 -24.50
CA ASP A 119 -4.59 -10.73 -25.46
C ASP A 119 -3.31 -9.89 -25.30
N ASP A 120 -3.43 -8.61 -24.95
CA ASP A 120 -2.33 -7.64 -24.80
C ASP A 120 -2.07 -7.26 -23.33
N SER A 121 -2.66 -7.96 -22.33
CA SER A 121 -2.49 -7.63 -20.91
C SER A 121 -1.03 -7.54 -20.47
N SER A 122 -0.15 -8.39 -21.03
CA SER A 122 1.28 -8.38 -20.71
C SER A 122 2.00 -7.08 -21.11
N ASP A 123 1.44 -6.30 -22.02
CA ASP A 123 2.01 -5.02 -22.43
C ASP A 123 1.88 -3.95 -21.34
N LEU A 124 0.99 -4.18 -20.34
CA LEU A 124 0.82 -3.34 -19.17
C LEU A 124 1.84 -3.62 -18.04
N ASN A 125 2.66 -4.68 -18.18
CA ASN A 125 3.60 -5.08 -17.13
C ASN A 125 4.70 -4.05 -16.92
N TYR A 126 5.00 -3.73 -15.65
CA TYR A 126 6.04 -2.74 -15.36
C TYR A 126 6.72 -2.95 -13.99
N PRO A 127 7.95 -2.45 -13.84
CA PRO A 127 8.68 -2.43 -12.58
C PRO A 127 8.58 -1.09 -11.88
N GLU A 128 8.65 -1.11 -10.53
CA GLU A 128 8.86 0.08 -9.70
C GLU A 128 9.95 -0.15 -8.66
N ALA A 129 10.75 0.87 -8.41
CA ALA A 129 11.61 0.94 -7.24
C ALA A 129 10.99 1.89 -6.21
N TYR A 130 11.11 1.58 -4.93
CA TYR A 130 10.54 2.42 -3.90
C TYR A 130 11.48 2.66 -2.71
N THR A 131 11.20 3.76 -2.03
CA THR A 131 11.75 4.09 -0.73
C THR A 131 10.65 4.68 0.14
N LYS A 132 10.58 4.23 1.40
CA LYS A 132 9.57 4.68 2.36
C LYS A 132 10.26 5.04 3.67
N PHE A 133 9.97 6.22 4.18
CA PHE A 133 10.45 6.68 5.49
C PHE A 133 9.28 6.68 6.47
N GLY A 134 9.46 6.05 7.63
CA GLY A 134 8.54 6.09 8.75
C GLY A 134 9.12 6.92 9.89
N PHE A 135 8.29 7.76 10.49
CA PHE A 135 8.63 8.64 11.60
C PHE A 135 7.60 8.48 12.71
N ASP A 136 7.97 7.75 13.77
CA ASP A 136 7.13 7.56 14.95
C ASP A 136 7.22 8.77 15.87
N ASN A 137 6.07 9.20 16.35
CA ASN A 137 5.96 10.29 17.32
C ASN A 137 4.81 10.05 18.32
N ALA A 138 4.57 10.98 19.23
CA ALA A 138 3.56 10.80 20.29
C ALA A 138 2.11 10.77 19.78
N LEU A 139 1.85 11.20 18.54
CA LEU A 139 0.52 11.26 17.93
C LEU A 139 0.27 10.06 17.00
N GLY A 140 1.29 9.29 16.68
CA GLY A 140 1.24 8.18 15.75
C GLY A 140 2.45 8.12 14.81
N THR A 141 2.25 7.65 13.60
CA THR A 141 3.32 7.47 12.59
C THR A 141 3.07 8.36 11.37
N THR A 142 4.09 9.12 10.99
CA THR A 142 4.12 9.85 9.70
C THR A 142 4.95 9.07 8.72
N GLU A 143 4.48 8.92 7.47
CA GLU A 143 5.23 8.26 6.41
C GLU A 143 5.43 9.19 5.23
N PHE A 144 6.61 9.09 4.63
CA PHE A 144 6.92 9.68 3.33
C PHE A 144 7.38 8.56 2.39
N ASN A 145 6.58 8.31 1.35
CA ASN A 145 6.80 7.24 0.40
C ASN A 145 7.08 7.81 -0.99
N PHE A 146 8.07 7.24 -1.66
CA PHE A 146 8.45 7.61 -3.02
C PHE A 146 8.63 6.35 -3.86
N TRP A 147 7.96 6.32 -5.01
CA TRP A 147 8.02 5.26 -5.99
C TRP A 147 8.48 5.82 -7.33
N TYR A 148 9.23 5.04 -8.08
CA TYR A 148 9.70 5.38 -9.39
C TYR A 148 9.62 4.18 -10.33
N SER A 149 8.88 4.34 -11.41
CA SER A 149 8.91 3.44 -12.56
C SER A 149 9.68 4.07 -13.71
N TRP A 150 10.48 3.28 -14.39
CA TRP A 150 11.15 3.70 -15.62
C TRP A 150 10.40 3.29 -16.88
N ASP A 151 9.32 2.52 -16.73
CA ASP A 151 8.46 2.00 -17.79
C ASP A 151 7.05 1.78 -17.21
N TYR A 152 6.37 2.85 -16.82
CA TYR A 152 5.08 2.77 -16.13
C TYR A 152 3.98 2.27 -17.07
N ALA A 153 3.27 1.20 -16.63
CA ALA A 153 2.21 0.54 -17.38
C ALA A 153 2.64 0.14 -18.82
N GLY A 154 3.93 -0.23 -19.01
CA GLY A 154 4.47 -0.67 -20.29
C GLY A 154 4.49 0.39 -21.41
N GLN A 155 4.42 1.68 -21.04
CA GLN A 155 4.31 2.78 -22.00
C GLN A 155 5.67 3.40 -22.39
N ASP A 156 6.80 2.82 -21.94
CA ASP A 156 8.16 3.38 -22.07
C ASP A 156 8.27 4.80 -21.47
N GLU A 157 7.41 5.08 -20.46
CA GLU A 157 7.33 6.38 -19.79
C GLU A 157 7.75 6.28 -18.33
N LYS A 158 8.45 7.31 -17.88
CA LYS A 158 8.86 7.42 -16.49
C LYS A 158 7.75 7.98 -15.64
N HIS A 159 7.58 7.39 -14.46
CA HIS A 159 6.54 7.80 -13.54
C HIS A 159 7.04 7.85 -12.10
N THR A 160 6.49 8.78 -11.32
CA THR A 160 6.75 8.88 -9.88
C THR A 160 5.46 8.97 -9.10
N ILE A 161 5.43 8.31 -7.94
CA ILE A 161 4.37 8.46 -6.95
C ILE A 161 5.03 8.95 -5.67
N THR A 162 4.50 10.03 -5.11
CA THR A 162 4.97 10.58 -3.83
C THR A 162 3.80 10.69 -2.88
N THR A 163 3.86 10.02 -1.74
CA THR A 163 2.81 10.03 -0.73
C THR A 163 3.34 10.56 0.60
N LEU A 164 2.60 11.46 1.21
CA LEU A 164 2.75 11.87 2.60
C LEU A 164 1.50 11.43 3.37
N SER A 165 1.68 10.66 4.43
CA SER A 165 0.56 10.21 5.27
C SER A 165 0.87 10.38 6.76
N HIS A 166 -0.20 10.43 7.55
CA HIS A 166 -0.10 10.35 9.00
C HIS A 166 -1.22 9.45 9.55
N THR A 167 -0.84 8.50 10.38
CA THR A 167 -1.75 7.60 11.08
C THR A 167 -1.80 7.96 12.55
N PHE A 168 -2.97 8.34 13.03
CA PHE A 168 -3.29 8.62 14.43
C PHE A 168 -3.80 7.34 15.10
N GLU A 169 -3.12 6.86 16.13
CA GLU A 169 -3.64 5.81 17.01
C GLU A 169 -4.65 6.45 17.98
N VAL A 170 -5.95 6.39 17.65
CA VAL A 170 -7.01 7.08 18.41
C VAL A 170 -7.50 6.29 19.62
N ALA A 171 -7.38 4.94 19.56
CA ALA A 171 -7.59 4.03 20.67
C ALA A 171 -6.86 2.71 20.40
N GLU A 172 -6.87 1.78 21.37
CA GLU A 172 -6.30 0.45 21.17
C GLU A 172 -7.01 -0.26 20.00
N ASN A 173 -6.25 -0.66 18.97
CA ASN A 173 -6.71 -1.24 17.70
C ASN A 173 -7.62 -0.34 16.86
N HIS A 174 -7.57 0.97 17.04
CA HIS A 174 -8.36 1.93 16.26
C HIS A 174 -7.45 3.04 15.73
N ASP A 175 -7.34 3.14 14.42
CA ASP A 175 -6.50 4.11 13.75
C ASP A 175 -7.32 5.00 12.81
N ILE A 176 -6.91 6.26 12.68
CA ILE A 176 -7.36 7.17 11.63
C ILE A 176 -6.13 7.59 10.85
N SER A 177 -6.14 7.37 9.53
CA SER A 177 -5.09 7.83 8.63
C SER A 177 -5.59 8.94 7.72
N VAL A 178 -4.68 9.85 7.37
CA VAL A 178 -4.87 10.83 6.32
C VAL A 178 -3.69 10.76 5.38
N SER A 179 -3.93 10.80 4.09
CA SER A 179 -2.87 10.77 3.09
C SER A 179 -3.08 11.75 1.95
N TYR A 180 -1.97 12.15 1.37
CA TYR A 180 -1.91 12.96 0.16
C TYR A 180 -0.87 12.37 -0.77
N THR A 181 -1.28 12.07 -2.00
CA THR A 181 -0.43 11.47 -3.02
C THR A 181 -0.38 12.35 -4.26
N VAL A 182 0.79 12.44 -4.86
CA VAL A 182 1.01 13.01 -6.20
C VAL A 182 1.53 11.91 -7.11
N SER A 183 0.82 11.66 -8.18
CA SER A 183 1.17 10.72 -9.25
C SER A 183 1.55 11.52 -10.49
N ASN A 184 2.77 11.31 -11.05
CA ASN A 184 3.33 12.21 -12.06
C ASN A 184 4.14 11.47 -13.13
N TYR A 185 3.79 11.66 -14.41
CA TYR A 185 4.63 11.30 -15.56
C TYR A 185 5.80 12.26 -15.68
N VAL A 186 7.02 11.76 -15.85
CA VAL A 186 8.26 12.54 -15.85
C VAL A 186 8.84 12.67 -17.23
N GLY A 187 8.67 13.83 -17.85
CA GLY A 187 9.39 14.24 -19.06
C GLY A 187 8.87 13.65 -20.37
N GLY A 188 7.70 13.00 -20.35
CA GLY A 188 7.05 12.44 -21.54
C GLY A 188 5.89 13.30 -22.07
N ASP A 189 5.30 12.79 -23.14
CA ASP A 189 4.09 13.37 -23.73
C ASP A 189 2.80 12.79 -23.13
N VAL A 190 2.91 11.72 -22.33
CA VAL A 190 1.78 11.08 -21.65
C VAL A 190 1.27 11.96 -20.52
N LYS A 191 -0.04 12.05 -20.42
CA LYS A 191 -0.75 12.89 -19.45
C LYS A 191 -1.92 12.15 -18.86
N TRP A 192 -2.29 12.53 -17.63
CA TRP A 192 -3.45 12.01 -16.93
C TRP A 192 -4.76 12.62 -17.46
N ASP A 193 -4.70 13.87 -17.95
CA ASP A 193 -5.79 14.58 -18.62
C ASP A 193 -5.25 15.38 -19.81
N GLU A 194 -6.09 16.19 -20.46
CA GLU A 194 -5.71 16.97 -21.66
C GLU A 194 -4.48 17.88 -21.46
N THR A 195 -4.15 18.25 -20.21
CA THR A 195 -3.16 19.27 -19.91
C THR A 195 -2.09 18.81 -18.91
N ASN A 196 -2.44 17.93 -17.96
CA ASN A 196 -1.63 17.66 -16.77
C ASN A 196 -0.92 16.31 -16.86
N SER A 197 0.39 16.31 -16.60
CA SER A 197 1.21 15.11 -16.41
C SER A 197 1.12 14.56 -14.98
N SER A 198 0.46 15.27 -14.07
CA SER A 198 0.29 14.85 -12.67
C SER A 198 -1.15 14.99 -12.21
N TYR A 199 -1.53 14.15 -11.27
CA TYR A 199 -2.75 14.30 -10.49
C TYR A 199 -2.48 14.13 -9.00
N HIS A 200 -3.48 14.48 -8.21
CA HIS A 200 -3.45 14.44 -6.75
C HIS A 200 -4.53 13.48 -6.26
N HIS A 201 -4.20 12.72 -5.22
CA HIS A 201 -5.13 11.85 -4.52
C HIS A 201 -5.15 12.21 -3.03
N TYR A 202 -6.32 12.22 -2.45
CA TYR A 202 -6.59 12.53 -1.05
C TYR A 202 -7.36 11.37 -0.43
N GLU A 203 -6.95 10.94 0.74
CA GLU A 203 -7.65 9.88 1.46
C GLU A 203 -7.73 10.19 2.95
N ILE A 204 -8.85 9.84 3.55
CA ILE A 204 -9.00 9.65 4.98
C ILE A 204 -9.58 8.26 5.22
N ALA A 205 -8.93 7.46 6.08
CA ALA A 205 -9.39 6.13 6.40
C ALA A 205 -9.46 5.91 7.91
N TYR A 206 -10.41 5.07 8.31
CA TYR A 206 -10.49 4.51 9.64
C TYR A 206 -10.28 3.01 9.56
N SER A 207 -9.44 2.47 10.44
CA SER A 207 -9.19 1.04 10.52
C SER A 207 -9.29 0.52 11.96
N THR A 208 -9.65 -0.76 12.07
CA THR A 208 -9.73 -1.46 13.35
C THR A 208 -9.50 -2.95 13.17
N SER A 209 -8.95 -3.59 14.22
CA SER A 209 -8.77 -5.05 14.26
C SER A 209 -9.75 -5.66 15.25
N LEU A 210 -10.57 -6.61 14.77
CA LEU A 210 -11.57 -7.29 15.57
C LEU A 210 -11.56 -8.80 15.31
N SER A 211 -11.30 -9.60 16.35
CA SER A 211 -11.36 -11.07 16.30
C SER A 211 -10.48 -11.70 15.20
N GLY A 212 -9.32 -11.09 14.93
CA GLY A 212 -8.38 -11.56 13.92
C GLY A 212 -8.73 -11.15 12.47
N PHE A 213 -9.69 -10.25 12.33
CA PHE A 213 -9.98 -9.55 11.07
C PHE A 213 -9.56 -8.09 11.19
N ASP A 214 -9.01 -7.54 10.11
CA ASP A 214 -8.76 -6.12 9.97
C ASP A 214 -9.84 -5.54 9.05
N LEU A 215 -10.44 -4.45 9.52
CA LEU A 215 -11.56 -3.77 8.87
C LEU A 215 -11.11 -2.35 8.53
N SER A 216 -11.42 -1.88 7.34
CA SER A 216 -11.16 -0.49 6.94
C SER A 216 -12.36 0.12 6.23
N ILE A 217 -12.52 1.42 6.43
CA ILE A 217 -13.38 2.30 5.63
C ILE A 217 -12.55 3.51 5.25
N ALA A 218 -12.49 3.82 3.96
CA ALA A 218 -11.78 4.96 3.42
C ALA A 218 -12.73 5.85 2.62
N ALA A 219 -12.55 7.16 2.73
CA ALA A 219 -13.12 8.14 1.82
C ALA A 219 -11.97 8.76 1.03
N GLU A 220 -12.04 8.72 -0.26
CA GLU A 220 -10.98 9.19 -1.15
C GLU A 220 -11.54 9.97 -2.34
N ASP A 221 -10.67 10.80 -2.92
CA ASP A 221 -10.97 11.65 -4.07
C ASP A 221 -9.69 11.97 -4.84
N THR A 222 -9.81 12.26 -6.13
CA THR A 222 -8.69 12.65 -6.98
C THR A 222 -8.92 14.01 -7.64
N SER A 223 -7.86 14.58 -8.23
CA SER A 223 -7.95 15.80 -9.02
C SER A 223 -8.23 15.56 -10.50
N ILE A 224 -8.43 14.31 -10.93
CA ILE A 224 -8.84 13.96 -12.29
C ILE A 224 -10.32 13.58 -12.31
N ASP A 225 -10.98 13.84 -13.42
CA ASP A 225 -12.42 13.65 -13.61
C ASP A 225 -12.64 12.46 -14.57
N SER A 226 -12.94 11.30 -13.99
CA SER A 226 -13.34 10.11 -14.74
C SER A 226 -14.14 9.17 -13.83
N ASP A 227 -15.00 8.34 -14.40
CA ASP A 227 -15.87 7.41 -13.68
C ASP A 227 -15.13 6.49 -12.70
N THR A 228 -13.83 6.21 -12.97
CA THR A 228 -12.97 5.38 -12.13
C THR A 228 -12.14 6.16 -11.11
N SER A 229 -12.19 7.49 -11.12
CA SER A 229 -11.39 8.36 -10.24
C SER A 229 -12.21 9.36 -9.41
N ASP A 230 -13.55 9.28 -9.49
CA ASP A 230 -14.48 10.11 -8.72
C ASP A 230 -14.40 9.80 -7.22
N GLU A 231 -14.91 10.74 -6.41
CA GLU A 231 -15.00 10.57 -4.97
C GLU A 231 -15.75 9.29 -4.59
N ARG A 232 -15.22 8.55 -3.64
CA ARG A 232 -15.81 7.29 -3.19
C ARG A 232 -15.61 6.98 -1.73
N ILE A 233 -16.39 6.01 -1.26
CA ILE A 233 -16.19 5.37 0.03
C ILE A 233 -15.94 3.88 -0.24
N ALA A 234 -14.74 3.41 0.10
CA ALA A 234 -14.34 2.02 -0.03
C ALA A 234 -14.33 1.32 1.34
N PHE A 235 -14.65 0.03 1.34
CA PHE A 235 -14.62 -0.82 2.52
C PHE A 235 -13.74 -2.03 2.24
N SER A 236 -12.98 -2.48 3.25
CA SER A 236 -12.26 -3.73 3.15
C SER A 236 -12.32 -4.54 4.45
N VAL A 237 -12.22 -5.86 4.29
CA VAL A 237 -12.06 -6.85 5.35
C VAL A 237 -10.92 -7.75 4.97
N SER A 238 -9.93 -7.90 5.83
CA SER A 238 -8.82 -8.81 5.61
C SER A 238 -8.55 -9.72 6.78
N ARG A 239 -7.88 -10.82 6.50
CA ARG A 239 -7.35 -11.73 7.51
C ARG A 239 -6.00 -12.28 7.10
N THR A 240 -5.04 -12.17 8.02
CA THR A 240 -3.69 -12.73 7.87
C THR A 240 -3.58 -14.05 8.63
N PHE A 241 -2.90 -15.01 8.01
CA PHE A 241 -2.60 -16.34 8.53
C PHE A 241 -1.08 -16.50 8.57
N ASP A 242 -0.55 -16.83 9.74
CA ASP A 242 0.84 -17.25 9.90
C ASP A 242 0.97 -18.73 9.44
N LEU A 243 2.00 -19.06 8.62
CA LEU A 243 2.18 -20.35 7.96
C LEU A 243 3.37 -21.14 8.53
#